data_001a2e58fc8fcadb5a50302b274488c1
#
_entry.id   001a2e58fc8fcadb5a50302b274488c1
#
_cell.length_a   1.000
_cell.length_b   1.000
_cell.length_c   1.000
_cell.angle_alpha   90.00
_cell.angle_beta   90.00
_cell.angle_gamma   90.00
#
_symmetry.space_group_name_H-M   'P 1'
#
loop_
_entity.id
_entity.type
_entity.pdbx_description
1 polymer ?
#
loop_
_entity_poly.entity_id
_entity_poly.type
_entity_poly.pdbx_seq_one_letter_code
_entity_poly.pdbx_strand_id
1 'polypeptide(L)'
;AVLQSLGAIKIHNNNPIFTNAGLLIFTDSPVAFLHQAYISCAAFRTSEKVDIVDRKDFQGDFFTNIESALSFVERHINVGAKIEDTIREDVWEVPKVALREAIVNAVVHRDYLETGARVVVEIFPDRIIVSNPGGLPKGMPAKDFGKYSLARNAILANIMQRAGFIEKLGTGITRIKQEIEKAGLPEPIFHYNYFFAVEFTRIEKIEKSSEKSSEKSSEKSSEKILKIISDNKFISARELAQELDLSQRAIEKNLAFLKKEGKLKRIGPAKGGYWEITKNNL
;
A
#
# COMPACT_ATOMS: atom_id res chain seq x y z
N ALA A 1 -15.82 19.37 -34.83
CA ALA A 1 -15.89 20.53 -33.93
C ALA A 1 -15.46 20.18 -32.51
N VAL A 2 -16.05 19.17 -31.82
CA VAL A 2 -15.79 18.85 -30.41
C VAL A 2 -14.32 18.45 -30.15
N LEU A 3 -13.78 17.48 -30.89
CA LEU A 3 -12.38 17.04 -30.69
C LEU A 3 -11.38 18.18 -30.95
N GLN A 4 -11.69 19.08 -31.86
CA GLN A 4 -10.85 20.25 -32.13
C GLN A 4 -10.92 21.26 -30.99
N SER A 5 -12.09 21.53 -30.42
CA SER A 5 -12.26 22.43 -29.28
C SER A 5 -11.59 21.89 -28.01
N LEU A 6 -11.48 20.57 -27.87
CA LEU A 6 -10.73 19.91 -26.81
C LEU A 6 -9.21 19.93 -27.06
N GLY A 7 -8.74 20.32 -28.24
CA GLY A 7 -7.34 20.21 -28.63
C GLY A 7 -6.89 18.78 -28.94
N ALA A 8 -7.81 17.82 -29.03
CA ALA A 8 -7.50 16.43 -29.36
C ALA A 8 -7.07 16.25 -30.80
N ILE A 9 -7.56 17.12 -31.72
CA ILE A 9 -7.14 17.17 -33.12
C ILE A 9 -6.74 18.59 -33.51
N LYS A 10 -5.87 18.70 -34.50
CA LYS A 10 -5.53 19.92 -35.25
C LYS A 10 -5.87 19.72 -36.72
N ILE A 11 -6.22 20.80 -37.39
CA ILE A 11 -6.40 20.76 -38.84
C ILE A 11 -5.06 21.16 -39.50
N HIS A 12 -4.55 20.29 -40.35
CA HIS A 12 -3.37 20.53 -41.17
C HIS A 12 -3.67 20.18 -42.62
N ASN A 13 -3.50 21.13 -43.55
CA ASN A 13 -3.85 20.95 -44.96
C ASN A 13 -5.25 20.40 -45.15
N ASN A 14 -6.25 20.96 -44.44
CA ASN A 14 -7.65 20.52 -44.42
C ASN A 14 -7.91 19.10 -43.86
N ASN A 15 -6.89 18.40 -43.37
CA ASN A 15 -7.03 17.07 -42.78
C ASN A 15 -6.94 17.15 -41.24
N PRO A 16 -7.81 16.44 -40.52
CA PRO A 16 -7.68 16.33 -39.07
C PRO A 16 -6.50 15.41 -38.69
N ILE A 17 -5.64 15.89 -37.85
CA ILE A 17 -4.51 15.12 -37.28
C ILE A 17 -4.68 15.09 -35.79
N PHE A 18 -4.56 13.91 -35.17
CA PHE A 18 -4.56 13.77 -33.73
C PHE A 18 -3.31 14.43 -33.11
N THR A 19 -3.51 15.11 -31.98
CA THR A 19 -2.45 15.51 -31.08
C THR A 19 -2.04 14.33 -30.19
N ASN A 20 -0.89 14.39 -29.52
CA ASN A 20 -0.52 13.36 -28.53
C ASN A 20 -1.59 13.18 -27.45
N ALA A 21 -2.23 14.25 -26.98
CA ALA A 21 -3.35 14.18 -26.05
C ALA A 21 -4.57 13.48 -26.66
N GLY A 22 -4.84 13.74 -27.95
CA GLY A 22 -5.91 13.05 -28.67
C GLY A 22 -5.64 11.56 -28.84
N LEU A 23 -4.41 11.17 -29.19
CA LEU A 23 -4.00 9.76 -29.29
C LEU A 23 -4.10 9.07 -27.95
N LEU A 24 -3.64 9.68 -26.86
CA LEU A 24 -3.70 9.10 -25.51
C LEU A 24 -5.12 8.81 -25.04
N ILE A 25 -6.07 9.71 -25.32
CA ILE A 25 -7.42 9.65 -24.75
C ILE A 25 -8.42 8.91 -25.64
N PHE A 26 -8.29 9.05 -26.98
CA PHE A 26 -9.31 8.60 -27.92
C PHE A 26 -8.89 7.38 -28.75
N THR A 27 -7.83 6.67 -28.35
CA THR A 27 -7.44 5.41 -28.98
C THR A 27 -7.46 4.28 -27.96
N ASP A 28 -7.85 3.09 -28.39
CA ASP A 28 -7.87 1.89 -27.53
C ASP A 28 -6.46 1.38 -27.20
N SER A 29 -5.48 1.76 -28.03
CA SER A 29 -4.06 1.36 -27.85
C SER A 29 -3.13 2.52 -28.13
N PRO A 30 -2.96 3.46 -27.19
CA PRO A 30 -2.04 4.59 -27.33
C PRO A 30 -0.59 4.17 -27.64
N VAL A 31 -0.16 3.00 -27.17
CA VAL A 31 1.18 2.45 -27.40
C VAL A 31 1.50 2.17 -28.86
N ALA A 32 0.50 2.01 -29.71
CA ALA A 32 0.69 1.85 -31.14
C ALA A 32 1.28 3.12 -31.81
N PHE A 33 1.08 4.28 -31.19
CA PHE A 33 1.54 5.59 -31.67
C PHE A 33 2.62 6.18 -30.77
N LEU A 34 2.51 5.95 -29.47
CA LEU A 34 3.39 6.44 -28.44
C LEU A 34 3.87 5.24 -27.61
N HIS A 35 4.92 4.56 -28.07
CA HIS A 35 5.40 3.28 -27.51
C HIS A 35 5.62 3.28 -26.00
N GLN A 36 5.88 4.45 -25.43
CA GLN A 36 6.11 4.67 -23.99
C GLN A 36 4.83 5.01 -23.21
N ALA A 37 3.64 5.05 -23.86
CA ALA A 37 2.36 5.46 -23.25
C ALA A 37 1.68 4.30 -22.51
N TYR A 38 2.40 3.69 -21.57
CA TYR A 38 1.89 2.60 -20.72
C TYR A 38 2.35 2.76 -19.27
N ILE A 39 1.75 1.98 -18.38
CA ILE A 39 2.10 1.92 -16.97
C ILE A 39 2.72 0.56 -16.66
N SER A 40 3.95 0.55 -16.15
CA SER A 40 4.62 -0.64 -15.66
C SER A 40 4.48 -0.73 -14.15
N CYS A 41 3.94 -1.83 -13.65
CA CYS A 41 3.83 -2.09 -12.21
C CYS A 41 4.73 -3.26 -11.84
N ALA A 42 5.43 -3.17 -10.69
CA ALA A 42 6.25 -4.23 -10.15
C ALA A 42 6.12 -4.29 -8.63
N ALA A 43 6.00 -5.50 -8.09
CA ALA A 43 6.04 -5.78 -6.67
C ALA A 43 7.32 -6.55 -6.33
N PHE A 44 8.01 -6.14 -5.27
CA PHE A 44 9.29 -6.68 -4.84
C PHE A 44 9.16 -7.35 -3.48
N ARG A 45 9.95 -8.41 -3.26
CA ARG A 45 10.02 -9.13 -1.98
C ARG A 45 10.88 -8.41 -0.96
N THR A 46 11.85 -7.65 -1.42
CA THR A 46 12.83 -6.92 -0.59
C THR A 46 12.77 -5.42 -0.89
N SER A 47 13.38 -4.61 -0.05
CA SER A 47 13.48 -3.16 -0.26
C SER A 47 14.43 -2.78 -1.42
N GLU A 48 15.07 -3.77 -2.06
CA GLU A 48 15.90 -3.61 -3.25
C GLU A 48 15.17 -4.11 -4.50
N LYS A 49 15.51 -3.55 -5.68
CA LYS A 49 14.89 -3.92 -6.97
C LYS A 49 15.45 -5.24 -7.56
N VAL A 50 15.67 -6.25 -6.73
CA VAL A 50 16.33 -7.50 -7.16
C VAL A 50 15.35 -8.66 -7.26
N ASP A 51 14.48 -8.83 -6.26
CA ASP A 51 13.55 -9.96 -6.17
C ASP A 51 12.13 -9.52 -6.52
N ILE A 52 11.76 -9.70 -7.79
CA ILE A 52 10.43 -9.33 -8.32
C ILE A 52 9.45 -10.47 -8.00
N VAL A 53 8.40 -10.16 -7.25
CA VAL A 53 7.29 -11.08 -6.92
C VAL A 53 6.26 -11.11 -8.05
N ASP A 54 5.92 -9.94 -8.59
CA ASP A 54 4.97 -9.79 -9.70
C ASP A 54 5.32 -8.57 -10.53
N ARG A 55 5.10 -8.65 -11.84
CA ARG A 55 5.29 -7.54 -12.76
C ARG A 55 4.26 -7.57 -13.87
N LYS A 56 3.70 -6.40 -14.18
CA LYS A 56 2.77 -6.26 -15.30
C LYS A 56 2.89 -4.90 -15.98
N ASP A 57 2.86 -4.92 -17.31
CA ASP A 57 2.81 -3.72 -18.14
C ASP A 57 1.38 -3.57 -18.69
N PHE A 58 0.73 -2.43 -18.40
CA PHE A 58 -0.64 -2.12 -18.82
C PHE A 58 -0.59 -1.22 -20.04
N GLN A 59 -0.96 -1.79 -21.19
CA GLN A 59 -0.82 -1.19 -22.54
C GLN A 59 -2.17 -0.94 -23.22
N GLY A 60 -3.28 -0.98 -22.49
CA GLY A 60 -4.62 -0.67 -22.98
C GLY A 60 -4.85 0.83 -23.14
N ASP A 61 -6.11 1.22 -23.21
CA ASP A 61 -6.49 2.63 -23.24
C ASP A 61 -6.06 3.36 -21.95
N PHE A 62 -6.05 4.68 -22.04
CA PHE A 62 -5.55 5.55 -20.99
C PHE A 62 -6.21 5.33 -19.63
N PHE A 63 -7.53 5.18 -19.59
CA PHE A 63 -8.30 5.06 -18.35
C PHE A 63 -8.15 3.65 -17.76
N THR A 64 -8.25 2.64 -18.61
CA THR A 64 -8.06 1.23 -18.23
C THR A 64 -6.66 1.00 -17.63
N ASN A 65 -5.62 1.65 -18.15
CA ASN A 65 -4.27 1.56 -17.62
C ASN A 65 -4.19 2.08 -16.17
N ILE A 66 -4.84 3.21 -15.86
CA ILE A 66 -4.88 3.80 -14.53
C ILE A 66 -5.60 2.87 -13.54
N GLU A 67 -6.80 2.39 -13.90
CA GLU A 67 -7.59 1.50 -13.04
C GLU A 67 -6.89 0.14 -12.84
N SER A 68 -6.24 -0.37 -13.89
CA SER A 68 -5.46 -1.61 -13.81
C SER A 68 -4.24 -1.48 -12.92
N ALA A 69 -3.55 -0.34 -12.94
CA ALA A 69 -2.43 -0.05 -12.05
C ALA A 69 -2.90 0.04 -10.59
N LEU A 70 -4.03 0.70 -10.32
CA LEU A 70 -4.64 0.73 -8.98
C LEU A 70 -5.02 -0.67 -8.50
N SER A 71 -5.64 -1.47 -9.36
CA SER A 71 -5.99 -2.86 -9.03
C SER A 71 -4.75 -3.73 -8.81
N PHE A 72 -3.64 -3.44 -9.49
CA PHE A 72 -2.36 -4.11 -9.22
C PHE A 72 -1.85 -3.74 -7.83
N VAL A 73 -1.86 -2.44 -7.47
CA VAL A 73 -1.45 -1.99 -6.13
C VAL A 73 -2.31 -2.65 -5.06
N GLU A 74 -3.65 -2.65 -5.22
CA GLU A 74 -4.60 -3.24 -4.27
C GLU A 74 -4.30 -4.70 -3.93
N ARG A 75 -3.86 -5.49 -4.93
CA ARG A 75 -3.50 -6.91 -4.73
C ARG A 75 -2.18 -7.13 -3.98
N HIS A 76 -1.32 -6.11 -3.92
CA HIS A 76 0.04 -6.24 -3.35
C HIS A 76 0.25 -5.41 -2.08
N ILE A 77 -0.82 -4.77 -1.59
CA ILE A 77 -0.82 -4.04 -0.32
C ILE A 77 -1.76 -4.68 0.67
N ASN A 78 -1.60 -4.35 1.95
CA ASN A 78 -2.54 -4.80 2.97
C ASN A 78 -3.81 -3.94 2.93
N VAL A 79 -4.94 -4.61 2.77
CA VAL A 79 -6.26 -4.00 2.88
C VAL A 79 -6.92 -4.54 4.14
N GLY A 80 -6.99 -3.70 5.18
CA GLY A 80 -7.71 -4.00 6.40
C GLY A 80 -9.20 -3.76 6.21
N ALA A 81 -10.02 -4.25 7.14
CA ALA A 81 -11.44 -3.93 7.21
C ALA A 81 -11.71 -3.17 8.51
N LYS A 82 -12.35 -2.02 8.44
CA LYS A 82 -12.92 -1.30 9.56
C LYS A 82 -14.43 -1.55 9.55
N ILE A 83 -14.97 -2.02 10.67
CA ILE A 83 -16.41 -2.20 10.82
C ILE A 83 -16.88 -1.13 11.78
N GLU A 84 -17.67 -0.17 11.27
CA GLU A 84 -18.39 0.81 12.07
C GLU A 84 -19.89 0.53 11.92
N ASP A 85 -20.55 0.27 13.02
CA ASP A 85 -21.95 -0.21 13.10
C ASP A 85 -22.17 -1.50 12.28
N THR A 86 -22.77 -1.39 11.11
CA THR A 86 -23.05 -2.51 10.19
C THR A 86 -22.35 -2.39 8.84
N ILE A 87 -21.54 -1.34 8.65
CA ILE A 87 -20.88 -1.04 7.38
C ILE A 87 -19.42 -1.46 7.49
N ARG A 88 -19.00 -2.34 6.56
CA ARG A 88 -17.59 -2.69 6.36
C ARG A 88 -16.96 -1.70 5.39
N GLU A 89 -15.92 -1.02 5.83
CA GLU A 89 -15.06 -0.20 4.97
C GLU A 89 -13.69 -0.87 4.82
N ASP A 90 -13.25 -1.02 3.57
CA ASP A 90 -11.89 -1.50 3.28
C ASP A 90 -10.90 -0.36 3.51
N VAL A 91 -10.00 -0.56 4.47
CA VAL A 91 -8.97 0.43 4.83
C VAL A 91 -7.66 0.01 4.19
N TRP A 92 -7.23 0.77 3.22
CA TRP A 92 -5.95 0.58 2.57
C TRP A 92 -4.81 1.07 3.48
N GLU A 93 -3.70 0.34 3.53
CA GLU A 93 -2.53 0.76 4.30
C GLU A 93 -1.94 2.10 3.80
N VAL A 94 -2.05 2.38 2.50
CA VAL A 94 -1.83 3.70 1.90
C VAL A 94 -3.15 4.11 1.25
N PRO A 95 -3.71 5.30 1.56
CA PRO A 95 -5.03 5.70 1.09
C PRO A 95 -5.19 5.61 -0.42
N LYS A 96 -6.25 4.93 -0.89
CA LYS A 96 -6.56 4.74 -2.32
C LYS A 96 -6.62 6.07 -3.07
N VAL A 97 -7.16 7.10 -2.43
CA VAL A 97 -7.27 8.44 -3.02
C VAL A 97 -5.89 9.04 -3.30
N ALA A 98 -4.93 8.89 -2.38
CA ALA A 98 -3.57 9.39 -2.56
C ALA A 98 -2.82 8.62 -3.67
N LEU A 99 -2.96 7.30 -3.72
CA LEU A 99 -2.37 6.46 -4.77
C LEU A 99 -2.97 6.77 -6.15
N ARG A 100 -4.29 6.90 -6.23
CA ARG A 100 -4.97 7.26 -7.48
C ARG A 100 -4.50 8.63 -8.00
N GLU A 101 -4.43 9.63 -7.12
CA GLU A 101 -3.95 10.96 -7.45
C GLU A 101 -2.50 10.93 -7.96
N ALA A 102 -1.62 10.15 -7.29
CA ALA A 102 -0.24 9.99 -7.71
C ALA A 102 -0.10 9.35 -9.10
N ILE A 103 -0.87 8.28 -9.38
CA ILE A 103 -0.85 7.60 -10.68
C ILE A 103 -1.40 8.50 -11.78
N VAL A 104 -2.53 9.17 -11.54
CA VAL A 104 -3.12 10.13 -12.50
C VAL A 104 -2.13 11.26 -12.79
N ASN A 105 -1.53 11.85 -11.77
CA ASN A 105 -0.52 12.90 -11.92
C ASN A 105 0.69 12.42 -12.71
N ALA A 106 1.18 11.20 -12.44
CA ALA A 106 2.30 10.62 -13.17
C ALA A 106 2.01 10.48 -14.67
N VAL A 107 0.79 10.09 -15.04
CA VAL A 107 0.38 9.96 -16.45
C VAL A 107 0.14 11.34 -17.08
N VAL A 108 -0.55 12.25 -16.40
CA VAL A 108 -0.88 13.58 -16.92
C VAL A 108 0.36 14.46 -17.07
N HIS A 109 1.31 14.37 -16.14
CA HIS A 109 2.52 15.20 -16.13
C HIS A 109 3.76 14.53 -16.75
N ARG A 110 3.62 13.28 -17.24
CA ARG A 110 4.69 12.59 -17.94
C ARG A 110 5.25 13.44 -19.10
N ASP A 111 6.57 13.43 -19.27
CA ASP A 111 7.18 13.95 -20.49
C ASP A 111 7.01 12.93 -21.63
N TYR A 112 6.08 13.17 -22.54
CA TYR A 112 5.78 12.29 -23.68
C TYR A 112 6.80 12.40 -24.83
N LEU A 113 7.75 13.34 -24.77
CA LEU A 113 8.89 13.41 -25.69
C LEU A 113 10.01 12.45 -25.25
N GLU A 114 10.05 12.07 -23.98
CA GLU A 114 10.97 11.07 -23.50
C GLU A 114 10.46 9.67 -23.86
N THR A 115 11.16 9.01 -24.78
CA THR A 115 10.75 7.70 -25.32
C THR A 115 11.39 6.52 -24.60
N GLY A 116 12.50 6.75 -23.88
CA GLY A 116 13.25 5.69 -23.18
C GLY A 116 12.68 5.27 -21.84
N ALA A 117 11.65 5.97 -21.34
CA ALA A 117 11.08 5.70 -20.02
C ALA A 117 9.54 5.75 -20.06
N ARG A 118 8.90 5.24 -19.02
CA ARG A 118 7.44 5.09 -18.86
C ARG A 118 7.01 5.50 -17.47
N VAL A 119 5.71 5.50 -17.20
CA VAL A 119 5.19 5.57 -15.84
C VAL A 119 5.46 4.24 -15.16
N VAL A 120 5.98 4.29 -13.93
CA VAL A 120 6.30 3.09 -13.15
C VAL A 120 5.66 3.19 -11.77
N VAL A 121 5.03 2.10 -11.33
CA VAL A 121 4.53 1.90 -9.98
C VAL A 121 5.29 0.74 -9.37
N GLU A 122 6.05 1.02 -8.33
CA GLU A 122 6.90 0.05 -7.64
C GLU A 122 6.41 -0.15 -6.21
N ILE A 123 6.19 -1.39 -5.83
CA ILE A 123 5.68 -1.77 -4.51
C ILE A 123 6.77 -2.58 -3.80
N PHE A 124 7.33 -1.99 -2.75
CA PHE A 124 8.30 -2.62 -1.88
C PHE A 124 7.63 -3.00 -0.54
N PRO A 125 8.26 -3.81 0.31
CA PRO A 125 7.74 -4.12 1.64
C PRO A 125 7.53 -2.87 2.51
N ASP A 126 8.39 -1.87 2.37
CA ASP A 126 8.49 -0.67 3.21
C ASP A 126 7.92 0.60 2.56
N ARG A 127 7.69 0.61 1.24
CA ARG A 127 7.25 1.80 0.50
C ARG A 127 6.57 1.48 -0.83
N ILE A 128 5.84 2.46 -1.35
CA ILE A 128 5.31 2.47 -2.72
C ILE A 128 5.87 3.70 -3.43
N ILE A 129 6.38 3.52 -4.65
CA ILE A 129 6.91 4.61 -5.47
C ILE A 129 6.11 4.70 -6.77
N VAL A 130 5.59 5.87 -7.06
CA VAL A 130 4.99 6.19 -8.37
C VAL A 130 5.87 7.20 -9.06
N SER A 131 6.37 6.87 -10.24
CA SER A 131 7.34 7.71 -10.97
C SER A 131 7.02 7.85 -12.45
N ASN A 132 7.42 8.98 -13.02
CA ASN A 132 7.34 9.27 -14.45
C ASN A 132 8.55 10.07 -14.93
N PRO A 133 8.95 9.96 -16.21
CA PRO A 133 9.97 10.83 -16.78
C PRO A 133 9.48 12.28 -16.87
N GLY A 134 10.40 13.19 -16.65
CA GLY A 134 10.19 14.64 -16.56
C GLY A 134 10.04 15.09 -15.10
N GLY A 135 11.00 15.88 -14.63
CA GLY A 135 10.97 16.52 -13.31
C GLY A 135 9.85 17.56 -13.20
N LEU A 136 10.09 18.67 -12.50
CA LEU A 136 9.12 19.78 -12.44
C LEU A 136 8.88 20.37 -13.84
N PRO A 137 7.65 20.86 -14.11
CA PRO A 137 7.36 21.59 -15.35
C PRO A 137 8.32 22.76 -15.55
N LYS A 138 8.67 23.04 -16.81
CA LYS A 138 9.61 24.13 -17.14
C LYS A 138 9.13 25.45 -16.57
N GLY A 139 9.98 26.14 -15.83
CA GLY A 139 9.67 27.43 -15.19
C GLY A 139 9.08 27.31 -13.77
N MET A 140 8.90 26.10 -13.23
CA MET A 140 8.46 25.90 -11.83
C MET A 140 9.69 25.71 -10.92
N PRO A 141 9.99 26.65 -10.02
CA PRO A 141 11.03 26.44 -9.02
C PRO A 141 10.60 25.40 -7.98
N ALA A 142 11.57 24.65 -7.43
CA ALA A 142 11.28 23.64 -6.40
C ALA A 142 10.55 24.19 -5.16
N LYS A 143 10.87 25.43 -4.76
CA LYS A 143 10.21 26.12 -3.61
C LYS A 143 8.72 26.39 -3.80
N ASP A 144 8.25 26.36 -5.05
CA ASP A 144 6.86 26.64 -5.42
C ASP A 144 6.08 25.36 -5.76
N PHE A 145 6.73 24.22 -5.65
CA PHE A 145 6.08 22.93 -5.82
C PHE A 145 4.91 22.73 -4.82
N GLY A 146 3.76 22.34 -5.34
CA GLY A 146 2.54 22.16 -4.57
C GLY A 146 1.79 23.47 -4.23
N LYS A 147 2.37 24.66 -4.51
CA LYS A 147 1.70 25.95 -4.29
C LYS A 147 0.93 26.43 -5.52
N TYR A 148 1.48 26.15 -6.70
CA TYR A 148 0.90 26.55 -7.97
C TYR A 148 0.64 25.36 -8.86
N SER A 149 -0.42 25.45 -9.67
CA SER A 149 -0.75 24.45 -10.68
C SER A 149 -0.12 24.82 -12.01
N LEU A 150 0.77 23.97 -12.50
CA LEU A 150 1.38 24.11 -13.82
C LEU A 150 1.38 22.74 -14.50
N ALA A 151 0.51 22.58 -15.50
CA ALA A 151 0.42 21.33 -16.23
C ALA A 151 1.47 21.25 -17.33
N ARG A 152 2.30 20.18 -17.34
CA ARG A 152 3.22 19.89 -18.44
C ARG A 152 2.44 19.66 -19.76
N ASN A 153 1.35 18.91 -19.69
CA ASN A 153 0.50 18.56 -20.80
C ASN A 153 -0.87 19.22 -20.64
N ALA A 154 -0.95 20.53 -20.89
CA ALA A 154 -2.15 21.34 -20.62
C ALA A 154 -3.41 20.82 -21.30
N ILE A 155 -3.32 20.33 -22.57
CA ILE A 155 -4.46 19.75 -23.28
C ILE A 155 -4.94 18.48 -22.58
N LEU A 156 -4.03 17.58 -22.22
CA LEU A 156 -4.35 16.35 -21.52
C LEU A 156 -4.98 16.64 -20.15
N ALA A 157 -4.40 17.54 -19.38
CA ALA A 157 -4.94 17.96 -18.09
C ALA A 157 -6.37 18.54 -18.23
N ASN A 158 -6.62 19.37 -19.25
CA ASN A 158 -7.96 19.93 -19.50
C ASN A 158 -8.98 18.83 -19.84
N ILE A 159 -8.62 17.87 -20.68
CA ILE A 159 -9.51 16.75 -21.02
C ILE A 159 -9.80 15.91 -19.77
N MET A 160 -8.77 15.56 -19.00
CA MET A 160 -8.91 14.78 -17.77
C MET A 160 -9.78 15.49 -16.71
N GLN A 161 -9.66 16.82 -16.62
CA GLN A 161 -10.50 17.63 -15.74
C GLN A 161 -11.97 17.60 -16.17
N ARG A 162 -12.24 17.75 -17.48
CA ARG A 162 -13.62 17.67 -18.01
C ARG A 162 -14.24 16.28 -17.85
N ALA A 163 -13.39 15.24 -17.88
CA ALA A 163 -13.80 13.86 -17.64
C ALA A 163 -13.97 13.53 -16.13
N GLY A 164 -13.69 14.48 -15.23
CA GLY A 164 -13.83 14.29 -13.78
C GLY A 164 -12.72 13.46 -13.13
N PHE A 165 -11.62 13.21 -13.83
CA PHE A 165 -10.49 12.45 -13.31
C PHE A 165 -9.55 13.27 -12.44
N ILE A 166 -9.44 14.57 -12.70
CA ILE A 166 -8.66 15.53 -11.90
C ILE A 166 -9.53 16.73 -11.52
N GLU A 167 -9.24 17.30 -10.36
CA GLU A 167 -9.93 18.50 -9.89
C GLU A 167 -9.39 19.78 -10.51
N LYS A 168 -10.23 20.81 -10.50
CA LYS A 168 -9.84 22.17 -10.90
C LYS A 168 -8.87 22.74 -9.87
N LEU A 169 -7.84 23.33 -10.05
CA LEU A 169 -7.05 24.16 -9.11
C LEU A 169 -5.73 23.56 -8.59
N GLY A 170 -5.23 22.46 -9.15
CA GLY A 170 -3.90 21.95 -8.76
C GLY A 170 -3.81 21.54 -7.30
N THR A 171 -4.91 21.08 -6.74
CA THR A 171 -5.01 20.62 -5.34
C THR A 171 -4.44 19.19 -5.13
N GLY A 172 -4.01 18.50 -6.22
CA GLY A 172 -3.60 17.12 -6.18
C GLY A 172 -2.52 16.81 -5.14
N ILE A 173 -1.45 17.61 -5.10
CA ILE A 173 -0.37 17.42 -4.11
C ILE A 173 -0.87 17.67 -2.69
N THR A 174 -1.67 18.71 -2.48
CA THR A 174 -2.28 19.02 -1.18
C THR A 174 -3.19 17.87 -0.73
N ARG A 175 -3.99 17.34 -1.65
CA ARG A 175 -4.88 16.19 -1.39
C ARG A 175 -4.11 14.94 -1.01
N ILE A 176 -3.03 14.62 -1.74
CA ILE A 176 -2.15 13.51 -1.36
C ILE A 176 -1.67 13.67 0.08
N LYS A 177 -1.13 14.85 0.44
CA LYS A 177 -0.62 15.13 1.80
C LYS A 177 -1.71 15.00 2.85
N GLN A 178 -2.89 15.57 2.61
CA GLN A 178 -4.02 15.51 3.54
C GLN A 178 -4.54 14.10 3.77
N GLU A 179 -4.65 13.28 2.72
CA GLU A 179 -5.13 11.90 2.86
C GLU A 179 -4.09 11.03 3.60
N ILE A 180 -2.80 11.25 3.38
CA ILE A 180 -1.72 10.58 4.11
C ILE A 180 -1.71 11.01 5.59
N GLU A 181 -1.86 12.30 5.88
CA GLU A 181 -1.95 12.84 7.25
C GLU A 181 -3.17 12.27 8.00
N LYS A 182 -4.36 12.26 7.38
CA LYS A 182 -5.58 11.64 7.94
C LYS A 182 -5.39 10.16 8.27
N ALA A 183 -4.61 9.45 7.46
CA ALA A 183 -4.28 8.04 7.70
C ALA A 183 -3.23 7.84 8.80
N GLY A 184 -2.65 8.91 9.35
CA GLY A 184 -1.58 8.84 10.35
C GLY A 184 -0.25 8.29 9.80
N LEU A 185 -0.03 8.42 8.48
CA LEU A 185 1.17 7.97 7.80
C LEU A 185 2.23 9.09 7.74
N PRO A 186 3.52 8.76 7.60
CA PRO A 186 4.57 9.73 7.35
C PRO A 186 4.31 10.52 6.06
N GLU A 187 4.70 11.80 6.06
CA GLU A 187 4.55 12.67 4.88
C GLU A 187 5.22 12.03 3.65
N PRO A 188 4.57 12.06 2.46
CA PRO A 188 5.14 11.48 1.26
C PRO A 188 6.40 12.26 0.83
N ILE A 189 7.39 11.53 0.31
CA ILE A 189 8.63 12.12 -0.19
C ILE A 189 8.49 12.36 -1.69
N PHE A 190 8.81 13.57 -2.14
CA PHE A 190 8.75 13.96 -3.54
C PHE A 190 10.16 14.13 -4.11
N HIS A 191 10.44 13.45 -5.22
CA HIS A 191 11.67 13.58 -5.99
C HIS A 191 11.34 14.22 -7.34
N TYR A 192 12.08 15.21 -7.78
CA TYR A 192 11.76 15.95 -9.00
C TYR A 192 13.00 16.44 -9.79
N ASN A 193 13.98 15.55 -9.96
CA ASN A 193 15.13 15.81 -10.83
C ASN A 193 14.76 15.52 -12.31
N TYR A 194 15.39 14.52 -12.92
CA TYR A 194 15.06 14.07 -14.27
C TYR A 194 13.74 13.28 -14.30
N PHE A 195 13.49 12.48 -13.27
CA PHE A 195 12.19 11.86 -13.01
C PHE A 195 11.46 12.65 -11.92
N PHE A 196 10.14 12.71 -12.07
CA PHE A 196 9.27 13.00 -10.95
C PHE A 196 8.89 11.69 -10.28
N ALA A 197 8.98 11.64 -8.96
CA ALA A 197 8.50 10.48 -8.20
C ALA A 197 7.87 10.92 -6.88
N VAL A 198 6.84 10.21 -6.45
CA VAL A 198 6.27 10.29 -5.11
C VAL A 198 6.46 8.94 -4.42
N GLU A 199 7.00 8.98 -3.22
CA GLU A 199 7.24 7.82 -2.37
C GLU A 199 6.33 7.87 -1.15
N PHE A 200 5.56 6.81 -0.95
CA PHE A 200 4.69 6.60 0.19
C PHE A 200 5.31 5.56 1.10
N THR A 201 5.51 5.87 2.36
CA THR A 201 5.95 4.91 3.36
C THR A 201 4.82 3.92 3.64
N ARG A 202 5.12 2.63 3.58
CA ARG A 202 4.25 1.58 4.09
C ARG A 202 4.61 1.37 5.55
N ILE A 203 3.64 1.55 6.42
CA ILE A 203 3.79 1.05 7.77
C ILE A 203 3.43 -0.43 7.66
N GLU A 204 4.42 -1.32 7.79
CA GLU A 204 4.09 -2.66 8.21
C GLU A 204 3.14 -2.50 9.40
N LYS A 205 1.85 -2.72 9.19
CA LYS A 205 1.03 -3.18 10.30
C LYS A 205 1.67 -4.51 10.65
N ILE A 206 2.70 -4.40 11.49
CA ILE A 206 3.18 -5.57 12.18
C ILE A 206 1.90 -6.28 12.56
N GLU A 207 1.78 -7.54 12.21
CA GLU A 207 0.83 -8.48 12.80
C GLU A 207 1.08 -8.58 14.31
N LYS A 208 1.30 -7.44 14.95
CA LYS A 208 1.47 -7.19 16.38
C LYS A 208 0.15 -7.13 17.10
N SER A 209 -0.99 -7.21 16.38
CA SER A 209 -2.26 -7.39 17.08
C SER A 209 -2.54 -8.85 17.42
N SER A 210 -1.98 -9.83 16.67
CA SER A 210 -2.11 -11.24 17.05
C SER A 210 -0.92 -11.77 17.86
N GLU A 211 0.31 -11.30 17.62
CA GLU A 211 1.46 -11.77 18.40
C GLU A 211 1.72 -10.96 19.68
N LYS A 212 1.62 -9.63 19.69
CA LYS A 212 1.79 -8.86 20.94
C LYS A 212 0.56 -8.87 21.85
N SER A 213 -0.65 -9.02 21.33
CA SER A 213 -1.79 -9.34 22.19
C SER A 213 -1.75 -10.79 22.66
N SER A 214 -1.21 -11.73 21.84
CA SER A 214 -0.98 -13.10 22.26
C SER A 214 0.21 -13.22 23.22
N GLU A 215 1.29 -12.45 23.07
CA GLU A 215 2.40 -12.45 24.01
C GLU A 215 2.06 -11.80 25.36
N LYS A 216 1.44 -10.61 25.38
CA LYS A 216 0.99 -9.99 26.66
C LYS A 216 -0.18 -10.74 27.30
N SER A 217 -1.09 -11.35 26.52
CA SER A 217 -2.13 -12.20 27.09
C SER A 217 -1.59 -13.58 27.48
N SER A 218 -0.61 -14.14 26.74
CA SER A 218 0.07 -15.38 27.11
C SER A 218 0.98 -15.21 28.32
N GLU A 219 1.69 -14.09 28.49
CA GLU A 219 2.46 -13.80 29.71
C GLU A 219 1.56 -13.69 30.92
N LYS A 220 0.48 -12.90 30.86
CA LYS A 220 -0.52 -12.83 31.95
C LYS A 220 -1.21 -14.16 32.21
N SER A 221 -1.48 -14.95 31.18
CA SER A 221 -2.07 -16.29 31.33
C SER A 221 -1.04 -17.29 31.88
N SER A 222 0.21 -17.20 31.46
CA SER A 222 1.31 -18.04 31.96
C SER A 222 1.60 -17.77 33.43
N GLU A 223 1.56 -16.52 33.90
CA GLU A 223 1.70 -16.16 35.31
C GLU A 223 0.54 -16.72 36.14
N LYS A 224 -0.69 -16.61 35.66
CA LYS A 224 -1.87 -17.22 36.33
C LYS A 224 -1.77 -18.74 36.40
N ILE A 225 -1.34 -19.39 35.31
CA ILE A 225 -1.12 -20.85 35.27
C ILE A 225 -0.05 -21.24 36.27
N LEU A 226 1.08 -20.56 36.35
CA LEU A 226 2.13 -20.84 37.34
C LEU A 226 1.63 -20.65 38.78
N LYS A 227 0.82 -19.64 39.05
CA LYS A 227 0.22 -19.41 40.36
C LYS A 227 -0.71 -20.55 40.78
N ILE A 228 -1.62 -20.99 39.90
CA ILE A 228 -2.51 -22.10 40.19
C ILE A 228 -1.73 -23.42 40.36
N ILE A 229 -0.70 -23.65 39.56
CA ILE A 229 0.18 -24.83 39.70
C ILE A 229 0.97 -24.77 41.02
N SER A 230 1.36 -23.59 41.54
CA SER A 230 2.03 -23.46 42.82
C SER A 230 1.10 -23.90 43.97
N ASP A 231 -0.18 -23.62 43.83
CA ASP A 231 -1.17 -23.99 44.86
C ASP A 231 -1.63 -25.47 44.72
N ASN A 232 -1.70 -25.98 43.48
CA ASN A 232 -2.01 -27.38 43.21
C ASN A 232 -1.15 -27.97 42.08
N LYS A 233 -0.06 -28.63 42.44
CA LYS A 233 0.89 -29.24 41.49
C LYS A 233 0.34 -30.42 40.69
N PHE A 234 -0.78 -31.00 41.11
CA PHE A 234 -1.40 -32.16 40.44
C PHE A 234 -2.48 -31.76 39.44
N ILE A 235 -2.78 -30.46 39.29
CA ILE A 235 -3.84 -29.94 38.42
C ILE A 235 -3.63 -30.37 36.97
N SER A 236 -4.73 -30.81 36.32
CA SER A 236 -4.71 -31.20 34.92
C SER A 236 -4.88 -29.98 33.98
N ALA A 237 -4.51 -30.13 32.70
CA ALA A 237 -4.77 -29.10 31.70
C ALA A 237 -6.26 -28.77 31.53
N ARG A 238 -7.14 -29.75 31.76
CA ARG A 238 -8.59 -29.58 31.68
C ARG A 238 -9.12 -28.75 32.86
N GLU A 239 -8.64 -29.01 34.07
CA GLU A 239 -9.01 -28.22 35.25
C GLU A 239 -8.48 -26.80 35.17
N LEU A 240 -7.24 -26.59 34.69
CA LEU A 240 -6.68 -25.26 34.39
C LEU A 240 -7.55 -24.50 33.38
N ALA A 241 -8.06 -25.20 32.36
CA ALA A 241 -8.93 -24.60 31.36
C ALA A 241 -10.25 -24.11 31.97
N GLN A 242 -10.84 -24.87 32.86
CA GLN A 242 -12.07 -24.50 33.57
C GLN A 242 -11.85 -23.34 34.56
N GLU A 243 -10.76 -23.37 35.32
CA GLU A 243 -10.46 -22.35 36.33
C GLU A 243 -10.11 -20.98 35.73
N LEU A 244 -9.47 -20.97 34.54
CA LEU A 244 -9.08 -19.75 33.86
C LEU A 244 -10.05 -19.29 32.77
N ASP A 245 -11.15 -20.02 32.55
CA ASP A 245 -12.12 -19.77 31.45
C ASP A 245 -11.47 -19.70 30.10
N LEU A 246 -10.53 -20.63 29.81
CA LEU A 246 -9.79 -20.74 28.58
C LEU A 246 -10.04 -22.10 27.90
N SER A 247 -9.85 -22.14 26.57
CA SER A 247 -9.90 -23.42 25.87
C SER A 247 -8.74 -24.34 26.27
N GLN A 248 -8.98 -25.66 26.33
CA GLN A 248 -7.93 -26.64 26.64
C GLN A 248 -6.71 -26.50 25.72
N ARG A 249 -6.94 -26.20 24.43
CA ARG A 249 -5.86 -25.96 23.46
C ARG A 249 -5.00 -24.74 23.79
N ALA A 250 -5.60 -23.68 24.33
CA ALA A 250 -4.88 -22.50 24.79
C ALA A 250 -4.01 -22.81 26.02
N ILE A 251 -4.52 -23.59 26.97
CA ILE A 251 -3.77 -24.06 28.13
C ILE A 251 -2.60 -24.94 27.71
N GLU A 252 -2.81 -25.91 26.82
CA GLU A 252 -1.76 -26.80 26.32
C GLU A 252 -0.63 -26.02 25.63
N LYS A 253 -0.98 -25.00 24.84
CA LYS A 253 -0.01 -24.09 24.22
C LYS A 253 0.81 -23.31 25.26
N ASN A 254 0.18 -22.78 26.30
CA ASN A 254 0.86 -22.08 27.38
C ASN A 254 1.76 -23.01 28.20
N LEU A 255 1.31 -24.22 28.50
CA LEU A 255 2.12 -25.22 29.21
C LEU A 255 3.33 -25.66 28.37
N ALA A 256 3.16 -25.81 27.05
CA ALA A 256 4.27 -26.11 26.14
C ALA A 256 5.29 -24.97 26.11
N PHE A 257 4.83 -23.72 26.07
CA PHE A 257 5.68 -22.53 26.14
C PHE A 257 6.46 -22.47 27.46
N LEU A 258 5.79 -22.64 28.62
CA LEU A 258 6.44 -22.64 29.93
C LEU A 258 7.49 -23.75 30.09
N LYS A 259 7.26 -24.91 29.46
CA LYS A 259 8.26 -25.99 29.39
C LYS A 259 9.45 -25.62 28.55
N LYS A 260 9.23 -24.99 27.38
CA LYS A 260 10.30 -24.54 26.47
C LYS A 260 11.17 -23.48 27.12
N GLU A 261 10.57 -22.57 27.88
CA GLU A 261 11.24 -21.54 28.67
C GLU A 261 11.95 -22.09 29.92
N GLY A 262 11.85 -23.40 30.20
CA GLY A 262 12.45 -23.99 31.38
C GLY A 262 11.83 -23.57 32.71
N LYS A 263 10.66 -22.90 32.70
CA LYS A 263 9.95 -22.42 33.90
C LYS A 263 9.06 -23.48 34.54
N LEU A 264 8.72 -24.54 33.79
CA LEU A 264 7.82 -25.60 34.24
C LEU A 264 8.30 -26.95 33.72
N LYS A 265 8.25 -27.97 34.55
CA LYS A 265 8.58 -29.34 34.18
C LYS A 265 7.47 -30.30 34.61
N ARG A 266 7.19 -31.29 33.78
CA ARG A 266 6.27 -32.39 34.14
C ARG A 266 7.07 -33.55 34.72
N ILE A 267 6.71 -33.99 35.90
CA ILE A 267 7.33 -35.14 36.56
C ILE A 267 6.34 -36.30 36.55
N GLY A 268 6.76 -37.46 36.10
CA GLY A 268 5.95 -38.69 36.03
C GLY A 268 5.12 -38.80 34.73
N PRO A 269 4.27 -39.87 34.65
CA PRO A 269 3.46 -40.18 33.49
C PRO A 269 2.34 -39.18 33.25
N ALA A 270 1.73 -39.20 32.06
CA ALA A 270 0.63 -38.30 31.68
C ALA A 270 -0.57 -38.41 32.61
N LYS A 271 -0.83 -39.58 33.14
CA LYS A 271 -1.88 -39.87 34.14
C LYS A 271 -1.22 -40.11 35.49
N GLY A 272 -1.42 -39.20 36.47
CA GLY A 272 -0.84 -39.32 37.81
C GLY A 272 0.50 -38.61 38.04
N GLY A 273 1.07 -37.95 37.05
CA GLY A 273 2.25 -37.09 37.24
C GLY A 273 1.88 -35.69 37.80
N TYR A 274 2.89 -34.92 38.17
CA TYR A 274 2.70 -33.57 38.74
C TYR A 274 3.58 -32.53 38.01
N TRP A 275 3.27 -31.27 38.22
CA TRP A 275 4.03 -30.15 37.72
C TRP A 275 5.05 -29.65 38.74
N GLU A 276 6.24 -29.35 38.27
CA GLU A 276 7.31 -28.76 39.06
C GLU A 276 7.70 -27.41 38.44
N ILE A 277 7.60 -26.33 39.23
CA ILE A 277 8.04 -25.01 38.84
C ILE A 277 9.55 -24.91 39.08
N THR A 278 10.27 -24.69 37.98
CA THR A 278 11.74 -24.58 38.04
C THR A 278 12.11 -23.11 38.32
N LYS A 279 12.63 -22.85 39.49
CA LYS A 279 13.23 -21.54 39.85
C LYS A 279 14.55 -21.40 39.09
N ASN A 280 14.52 -20.80 37.88
CA ASN A 280 15.75 -20.24 37.33
C ASN A 280 15.92 -18.82 37.89
N ASN A 281 17.06 -18.64 38.55
CA ASN A 281 17.58 -17.48 39.29
C ASN A 281 17.19 -16.12 38.73
N LEU A 282 16.92 -15.25 39.68
CA LEU A 282 17.02 -13.79 39.62
C LEU A 282 18.20 -13.28 38.83
#